data_2a6bd6483831bba6b102b1c21f07fd9c
#
_entry.id   2a6bd6483831bba6b102b1c21f07fd9c
#
_cell.length_a   1.000
_cell.length_b   1.000
_cell.length_c   1.000
_cell.angle_alpha   90.00
_cell.angle_beta   90.00
_cell.angle_gamma   90.00
#
_symmetry.space_group_name_H-M   'P 1'
#
loop_
_entity.id
_entity.type
_entity.pdbx_description
1 polymer ?
#
loop_
_entity_poly.entity_id
_entity_poly.type
_entity_poly.pdbx_seq_one_letter_code
_entity_poly.pdbx_strand_id
1 'polypeptide(L)'
;MQNGAILAIPDGGPLSTVGRKRGFKNMKRTTGPSYMGEILKISAQKGYRHYFYGSTEETLEKLYKTLRYDYPGLQIVGMYSPPFSPLTEDVNRLVIERINEVNPDFVWIGLGAPKQERWMAEHQGKIKGFMVGVGAGFDYFAGNISRAPEWMQKTNLEWIYRLVQDPKRLFSRYWHTNTKFIWNAMVRGK
;
A
#
# COMPACT_ATOMS: atom_id res chain seq x y z
N MET A 1 -12.03 -1.59 10.80
CA MET A 1 -11.15 -0.80 9.91
C MET A 1 -11.44 -1.05 8.43
N GLN A 2 -11.26 -2.26 7.87
CA GLN A 2 -11.52 -2.48 6.42
C GLN A 2 -12.97 -2.26 5.98
N ASN A 3 -13.95 -2.54 6.84
CA ASN A 3 -15.38 -2.32 6.53
C ASN A 3 -15.78 -0.83 6.42
N GLY A 4 -14.95 0.07 6.93
CA GLY A 4 -15.14 1.53 6.78
C GLY A 4 -14.36 2.12 5.61
N ALA A 5 -13.59 1.31 4.87
CA ALA A 5 -12.88 1.78 3.69
C ALA A 5 -13.84 1.91 2.49
N ILE A 6 -13.63 2.92 1.67
CA ILE A 6 -14.38 3.10 0.41
C ILE A 6 -14.13 1.92 -0.53
N LEU A 7 -12.90 1.40 -0.55
CA LEU A 7 -12.51 0.26 -1.38
C LEU A 7 -11.46 -0.59 -0.67
N ALA A 8 -11.70 -1.89 -0.57
CA ALA A 8 -10.72 -2.88 -0.15
C ALA A 8 -10.34 -3.75 -1.36
N ILE A 9 -9.10 -3.62 -1.82
CA ILE A 9 -8.60 -4.36 -2.99
C ILE A 9 -8.05 -5.73 -2.58
N PRO A 10 -8.31 -6.81 -3.33
CA PRO A 10 -7.86 -8.16 -3.03
C PRO A 10 -6.39 -8.35 -3.43
N ASP A 11 -5.46 -8.01 -2.54
CA ASP A 11 -4.00 -8.15 -2.77
C ASP A 11 -3.57 -9.64 -2.77
N GLY A 12 -4.16 -10.47 -1.93
CA GLY A 12 -3.80 -11.89 -1.84
C GLY A 12 -4.36 -12.75 -2.99
N GLY A 13 -3.49 -13.52 -3.68
CA GLY A 13 -3.94 -14.46 -4.71
C GLY A 13 -5.00 -15.46 -4.23
N PRO A 14 -4.81 -16.13 -3.06
CA PRO A 14 -5.83 -17.02 -2.49
C PRO A 14 -7.16 -16.30 -2.23
N LEU A 15 -7.13 -15.02 -1.80
CA LEU A 15 -8.34 -14.23 -1.56
C LEU A 15 -9.14 -14.02 -2.84
N SER A 16 -8.48 -13.63 -3.95
CA SER A 16 -9.17 -13.47 -5.25
C SER A 16 -9.69 -14.79 -5.80
N THR A 17 -9.02 -15.92 -5.53
CA THR A 17 -9.48 -17.25 -5.91
C THR A 17 -10.74 -17.66 -5.13
N VAL A 18 -10.76 -17.46 -3.81
CA VAL A 18 -11.94 -17.70 -2.99
C VAL A 18 -13.10 -16.79 -3.40
N GLY A 19 -12.82 -15.51 -3.67
CA GLY A 19 -13.82 -14.57 -4.16
C GLY A 19 -14.50 -15.05 -5.46
N ARG A 20 -13.71 -15.50 -6.45
CA ARG A 20 -14.26 -16.06 -7.69
C ARG A 20 -15.14 -17.29 -7.45
N LYS A 21 -14.72 -18.20 -6.55
CA LYS A 21 -15.53 -19.38 -6.15
C LYS A 21 -16.85 -18.98 -5.47
N ARG A 22 -16.89 -17.83 -4.80
CA ARG A 22 -18.10 -17.28 -4.15
C ARG A 22 -18.97 -16.42 -5.08
N GLY A 23 -18.74 -16.44 -6.38
CA GLY A 23 -19.58 -15.77 -7.38
C GLY A 23 -19.04 -14.44 -7.90
N PHE A 24 -17.96 -13.90 -7.36
CA PHE A 24 -17.32 -12.68 -7.86
C PHE A 24 -16.41 -12.98 -9.07
N LYS A 25 -16.99 -13.42 -10.17
CA LYS A 25 -16.29 -13.96 -11.35
C LYS A 25 -15.19 -13.05 -11.90
N ASN A 26 -15.37 -11.74 -11.82
CA ASN A 26 -14.43 -10.74 -12.34
C ASN A 26 -13.37 -10.29 -11.31
N MET A 27 -13.34 -10.87 -10.11
CA MET A 27 -12.37 -10.52 -9.10
C MET A 27 -10.95 -10.90 -9.53
N LYS A 28 -10.11 -9.89 -9.74
CA LYS A 28 -8.70 -10.06 -10.08
C LYS A 28 -7.85 -9.67 -8.87
N ARG A 29 -6.68 -10.31 -8.74
CA ARG A 29 -5.68 -9.88 -7.76
C ARG A 29 -5.17 -8.49 -8.13
N THR A 30 -5.22 -7.56 -7.17
CA THR A 30 -4.68 -6.20 -7.33
C THR A 30 -3.79 -5.90 -6.12
N THR A 31 -2.49 -5.74 -6.36
CA THR A 31 -1.53 -5.41 -5.29
C THR A 31 -1.43 -3.90 -5.11
N GLY A 32 -1.06 -3.44 -3.89
CA GLY A 32 -0.83 -2.03 -3.61
C GLY A 32 0.13 -1.37 -4.62
N PRO A 33 1.33 -1.95 -4.88
CA PRO A 33 2.25 -1.41 -5.87
C PRO A 33 1.68 -1.35 -7.30
N SER A 34 0.90 -2.36 -7.73
CA SER A 34 0.27 -2.34 -9.05
C SER A 34 -0.78 -1.23 -9.17
N TYR A 35 -1.64 -1.11 -8.15
CA TYR A 35 -2.63 -0.05 -8.09
C TYR A 35 -1.98 1.34 -8.12
N MET A 36 -0.94 1.54 -7.30
CA MET A 36 -0.16 2.78 -7.28
C MET A 36 0.40 3.10 -8.66
N GLY A 37 1.04 2.15 -9.34
CA GLY A 37 1.62 2.37 -10.68
C GLY A 37 0.58 2.78 -11.73
N GLU A 38 -0.60 2.15 -11.74
CA GLU A 38 -1.67 2.52 -12.68
C GLU A 38 -2.21 3.94 -12.40
N ILE A 39 -2.40 4.31 -11.13
CA ILE A 39 -2.81 5.68 -10.79
C ILE A 39 -1.75 6.69 -11.18
N LEU A 40 -0.46 6.42 -10.91
CA LEU A 40 0.64 7.32 -11.27
C LEU A 40 0.72 7.56 -12.77
N LYS A 41 0.51 6.53 -13.61
CA LYS A 41 0.50 6.66 -15.09
C LYS A 41 -0.57 7.65 -15.56
N ILE A 42 -1.80 7.50 -15.07
CA ILE A 42 -2.89 8.40 -15.49
C ILE A 42 -2.75 9.79 -14.89
N SER A 43 -2.11 9.91 -13.72
CA SER A 43 -1.95 11.18 -13.00
C SER A 43 -1.03 12.15 -13.70
N ALA A 44 0.01 11.66 -14.40
CA ALA A 44 0.90 12.48 -15.20
C ALA A 44 0.14 13.29 -16.28
N GLN A 45 -0.95 12.71 -16.82
CA GLN A 45 -1.79 13.37 -17.81
C GLN A 45 -2.91 14.22 -17.19
N LYS A 46 -3.47 13.76 -16.05
CA LYS A 46 -4.62 14.40 -15.39
C LYS A 46 -4.23 15.49 -14.38
N GLY A 47 -2.96 15.60 -14.05
CA GLY A 47 -2.46 16.59 -13.11
C GLY A 47 -2.85 16.31 -11.65
N TYR A 48 -3.14 15.05 -11.29
CA TYR A 48 -3.43 14.71 -9.90
C TYR A 48 -2.21 14.96 -9.01
N ARG A 49 -2.48 15.45 -7.80
CA ARG A 49 -1.50 15.86 -6.79
C ARG A 49 -1.27 14.73 -5.79
N HIS A 50 -0.02 14.32 -5.62
CA HIS A 50 0.35 13.18 -4.80
C HIS A 50 1.15 13.59 -3.58
N TYR A 51 0.74 13.09 -2.42
CA TYR A 51 1.49 13.16 -1.17
C TYR A 51 1.92 11.75 -0.74
N PHE A 52 3.16 11.60 -0.26
CA PHE A 52 3.70 10.31 0.20
C PHE A 52 4.04 10.39 1.68
N TYR A 53 3.41 9.52 2.47
CA TYR A 53 3.54 9.48 3.91
C TYR A 53 4.03 8.11 4.38
N GLY A 54 5.16 8.05 5.08
CA GLY A 54 5.70 6.79 5.60
C GLY A 54 7.08 6.46 5.07
N SER A 55 7.58 5.26 5.42
CA SER A 55 8.91 4.76 5.09
C SER A 55 10.04 5.61 5.72
N THR A 56 11.27 5.43 5.28
CA THR A 56 12.45 6.21 5.70
C THR A 56 12.73 7.35 4.73
N GLU A 57 13.46 8.38 5.18
CA GLU A 57 13.88 9.49 4.31
C GLU A 57 14.67 8.99 3.10
N GLU A 58 15.60 8.05 3.30
CA GLU A 58 16.38 7.43 2.22
C GLU A 58 15.47 6.76 1.17
N THR A 59 14.46 6.04 1.61
CA THR A 59 13.49 5.40 0.69
C THR A 59 12.67 6.45 -0.04
N LEU A 60 12.24 7.52 0.63
CA LEU A 60 11.50 8.61 -0.02
C LEU A 60 12.34 9.35 -1.06
N GLU A 61 13.62 9.57 -0.81
CA GLU A 61 14.54 10.17 -1.80
C GLU A 61 14.68 9.31 -3.06
N LYS A 62 14.90 7.99 -2.88
CA LYS A 62 14.97 7.05 -4.00
C LYS A 62 13.65 7.00 -4.76
N LEU A 63 12.54 6.90 -4.04
CA LEU A 63 11.19 6.96 -4.59
C LEU A 63 10.98 8.23 -5.43
N TYR A 64 11.33 9.39 -4.90
CA TYR A 64 11.21 10.67 -5.60
C TYR A 64 11.97 10.66 -6.93
N LYS A 65 13.23 10.20 -6.92
CA LYS A 65 14.07 10.11 -8.12
C LYS A 65 13.45 9.21 -9.18
N THR A 66 13.00 8.02 -8.79
CA THR A 66 12.33 7.06 -9.68
C THR A 66 11.03 7.64 -10.24
N LEU A 67 10.19 8.23 -9.39
CA LEU A 67 8.91 8.79 -9.85
C LEU A 67 9.09 9.97 -10.81
N ARG A 68 10.09 10.80 -10.59
CA ARG A 68 10.41 11.92 -11.52
C ARG A 68 10.93 11.43 -12.85
N TYR A 69 11.65 10.31 -12.87
CA TYR A 69 12.18 9.71 -14.08
C TYR A 69 11.09 8.94 -14.85
N ASP A 70 10.34 8.05 -14.18
CA ASP A 70 9.38 7.16 -14.84
C ASP A 70 8.06 7.85 -15.19
N TYR A 71 7.70 8.91 -14.46
CA TYR A 71 6.45 9.65 -14.63
C TYR A 71 6.70 11.16 -14.78
N PRO A 72 7.29 11.60 -15.90
CA PRO A 72 7.52 13.02 -16.14
C PRO A 72 6.19 13.78 -16.14
N GLY A 73 6.14 14.89 -15.39
CA GLY A 73 4.91 15.66 -15.21
C GLY A 73 4.06 15.29 -13.99
N LEU A 74 4.40 14.21 -13.25
CA LEU A 74 3.72 13.86 -12.01
C LEU A 74 3.84 14.98 -10.97
N GLN A 75 2.71 15.40 -10.39
CA GLN A 75 2.68 16.43 -9.35
C GLN A 75 2.89 15.81 -7.96
N ILE A 76 4.14 15.78 -7.51
CA ILE A 76 4.50 15.37 -6.15
C ILE A 76 4.47 16.63 -5.28
N VAL A 77 3.44 16.78 -4.46
CA VAL A 77 3.20 17.99 -3.64
C VAL A 77 3.75 17.91 -2.23
N GLY A 78 4.19 16.71 -1.82
CA GLY A 78 4.86 16.53 -0.53
C GLY A 78 5.24 15.09 -0.26
N MET A 79 6.25 14.94 0.59
CA MET A 79 6.72 13.64 1.10
C MET A 79 7.09 13.82 2.57
N TYR A 80 6.77 12.86 3.41
CA TYR A 80 7.10 12.90 4.82
C TYR A 80 7.37 11.52 5.40
N SER A 81 8.53 11.39 6.05
CA SER A 81 8.93 10.22 6.82
C SER A 81 8.65 10.48 8.31
N PRO A 82 7.59 9.90 8.89
CA PRO A 82 7.32 10.06 10.30
C PRO A 82 8.33 9.27 11.14
N PRO A 83 8.64 9.70 12.36
CA PRO A 83 9.45 8.92 13.28
C PRO A 83 8.79 7.56 13.58
N PHE A 84 9.61 6.56 13.94
CA PHE A 84 9.10 5.23 14.29
C PHE A 84 8.31 5.19 15.60
N SER A 85 8.54 6.17 16.49
CA SER A 85 7.79 6.35 17.72
C SER A 85 6.38 6.89 17.45
N PRO A 86 5.41 6.61 18.32
CA PRO A 86 4.09 7.25 18.24
C PRO A 86 4.20 8.77 18.23
N LEU A 87 3.45 9.42 17.38
CA LEU A 87 3.36 10.88 17.35
C LEU A 87 2.55 11.38 18.55
N THR A 88 2.96 12.50 19.13
CA THR A 88 2.09 13.23 20.08
C THR A 88 0.88 13.82 19.32
N GLU A 89 -0.17 14.17 20.04
CA GLU A 89 -1.38 14.76 19.43
C GLU A 89 -1.06 16.06 18.68
N ASP A 90 -0.18 16.91 19.24
CA ASP A 90 0.23 18.15 18.59
C ASP A 90 0.99 17.92 17.29
N VAL A 91 1.96 17.00 17.31
CA VAL A 91 2.71 16.63 16.09
C VAL A 91 1.78 16.01 15.05
N ASN A 92 0.85 15.17 15.46
CA ASN A 92 -0.14 14.57 14.57
C ASN A 92 -1.05 15.63 13.93
N ARG A 93 -1.48 16.65 14.70
CA ARG A 93 -2.24 17.79 14.17
C ARG A 93 -1.45 18.55 13.11
N LEU A 94 -0.19 18.87 13.38
CA LEU A 94 0.70 19.55 12.41
C LEU A 94 0.90 18.73 11.13
N VAL A 95 0.99 17.40 11.23
CA VAL A 95 1.06 16.51 10.07
C VAL A 95 -0.20 16.60 9.22
N ILE A 96 -1.39 16.58 9.85
CA ILE A 96 -2.67 16.74 9.16
C ILE A 96 -2.75 18.08 8.44
N GLU A 97 -2.41 19.16 9.13
CA GLU A 97 -2.40 20.52 8.57
C GLU A 97 -1.48 20.61 7.35
N ARG A 98 -0.23 20.13 7.49
CA ARG A 98 0.76 20.10 6.40
C ARG A 98 0.29 19.33 5.18
N ILE A 99 -0.34 18.17 5.36
CA ILE A 99 -0.89 17.38 4.25
C ILE A 99 -2.02 18.15 3.58
N ASN A 100 -2.93 18.73 4.36
CA ASN A 100 -4.10 19.41 3.84
C ASN A 100 -3.79 20.76 3.18
N GLU A 101 -2.74 21.46 3.62
CA GLU A 101 -2.26 22.72 3.05
C GLU A 101 -1.89 22.58 1.58
N VAL A 102 -1.23 21.47 1.21
CA VAL A 102 -0.85 21.20 -0.18
C VAL A 102 -1.96 20.55 -0.99
N ASN A 103 -3.16 20.42 -0.45
CA ASN A 103 -4.37 19.94 -1.12
C ASN A 103 -4.13 18.76 -2.08
N PRO A 104 -3.69 17.59 -1.59
CA PRO A 104 -3.41 16.42 -2.41
C PRO A 104 -4.70 15.74 -2.86
N ASP A 105 -4.70 15.16 -4.09
CA ASP A 105 -5.77 14.25 -4.53
C ASP A 105 -5.57 12.85 -3.93
N PHE A 106 -4.30 12.40 -3.88
CA PHE A 106 -3.92 11.10 -3.32
C PHE A 106 -2.88 11.25 -2.22
N VAL A 107 -3.13 10.57 -1.09
CA VAL A 107 -2.17 10.42 0.01
C VAL A 107 -1.79 8.94 0.11
N TRP A 108 -0.59 8.62 -0.34
CA TRP A 108 -0.04 7.27 -0.32
C TRP A 108 0.55 6.97 1.05
N ILE A 109 0.14 5.85 1.67
CA ILE A 109 0.57 5.48 3.02
C ILE A 109 1.47 4.25 2.96
N GLY A 110 2.76 4.45 3.27
CA GLY A 110 3.81 3.44 3.27
C GLY A 110 4.28 3.06 4.67
N LEU A 111 3.37 2.88 5.64
CA LEU A 111 3.71 2.51 7.04
C LEU A 111 3.76 0.98 7.26
N GLY A 112 3.28 0.21 6.29
CA GLY A 112 3.09 -1.24 6.42
C GLY A 112 1.89 -1.63 7.28
N ALA A 113 1.33 -2.82 6.98
CA ALA A 113 0.22 -3.38 7.73
C ALA A 113 0.68 -3.93 9.10
N PRO A 114 -0.09 -3.77 10.20
CA PRO A 114 -1.42 -3.13 10.28
C PRO A 114 -1.36 -1.62 10.64
N LYS A 115 -0.17 -1.01 10.69
CA LYS A 115 -0.03 0.39 11.11
C LYS A 115 -0.74 1.36 10.15
N GLN A 116 -0.61 1.14 8.84
CA GLN A 116 -1.23 1.99 7.83
C GLN A 116 -2.76 1.99 7.91
N GLU A 117 -3.38 0.83 8.14
CA GLU A 117 -4.83 0.71 8.26
C GLU A 117 -5.36 1.45 9.50
N ARG A 118 -4.62 1.36 10.61
CA ARG A 118 -4.96 2.10 11.84
C ARG A 118 -4.84 3.60 11.61
N TRP A 119 -3.71 4.04 11.06
CA TRP A 119 -3.47 5.44 10.78
C TRP A 119 -4.55 6.03 9.84
N MET A 120 -4.87 5.33 8.75
CA MET A 120 -5.93 5.77 7.84
C MET A 120 -7.30 5.86 8.54
N ALA A 121 -7.64 4.90 9.41
CA ALA A 121 -8.89 4.92 10.14
C ALA A 121 -8.97 6.09 11.14
N GLU A 122 -7.88 6.41 11.84
CA GLU A 122 -7.78 7.52 12.78
C GLU A 122 -7.81 8.90 12.09
N HIS A 123 -7.43 8.94 10.80
CA HIS A 123 -7.36 10.16 10.00
C HIS A 123 -8.52 10.31 9.01
N GLN A 124 -9.46 9.37 9.01
CA GLN A 124 -10.67 9.45 8.19
C GLN A 124 -11.46 10.72 8.51
N GLY A 125 -11.78 11.51 7.49
CA GLY A 125 -12.45 12.81 7.62
C GLY A 125 -11.54 13.97 8.05
N LYS A 126 -10.28 13.70 8.46
CA LYS A 126 -9.30 14.74 8.81
C LYS A 126 -8.37 15.08 7.64
N ILE A 127 -8.04 14.09 6.81
CA ILE A 127 -7.25 14.26 5.58
C ILE A 127 -8.19 14.47 4.41
N LYS A 128 -7.94 15.53 3.61
CA LYS A 128 -8.79 15.89 2.45
C LYS A 128 -8.56 14.98 1.24
N GLY A 129 -7.35 14.47 1.06
CA GLY A 129 -7.00 13.60 -0.07
C GLY A 129 -7.48 12.15 0.10
N PHE A 130 -7.48 11.41 -1.00
CA PHE A 130 -7.82 9.97 -1.02
C PHE A 130 -6.66 9.16 -0.44
N MET A 131 -6.79 8.64 0.77
CA MET A 131 -5.76 7.86 1.46
C MET A 131 -5.69 6.43 0.90
N VAL A 132 -4.49 5.98 0.53
CA VAL A 132 -4.25 4.65 -0.05
C VAL A 132 -3.10 3.95 0.65
N GLY A 133 -3.38 2.87 1.37
CA GLY A 133 -2.36 2.02 1.98
C GLY A 133 -1.71 1.10 0.95
N VAL A 134 -0.42 1.29 0.69
CA VAL A 134 0.34 0.55 -0.34
C VAL A 134 1.39 -0.40 0.23
N GLY A 135 1.56 -0.42 1.55
CA GLY A 135 2.52 -1.30 2.22
C GLY A 135 3.95 -1.12 1.69
N ALA A 136 4.51 -2.17 1.11
CA ALA A 136 5.86 -2.14 0.53
C ALA A 136 5.93 -1.44 -0.85
N GLY A 137 4.88 -0.74 -1.27
CA GLY A 137 4.86 -0.04 -2.56
C GLY A 137 6.02 0.94 -2.71
N PHE A 138 6.34 1.69 -1.66
CA PHE A 138 7.46 2.63 -1.69
C PHE A 138 8.80 1.92 -1.91
N ASP A 139 9.02 0.78 -1.25
CA ASP A 139 10.26 0.01 -1.39
C ASP A 139 10.41 -0.57 -2.80
N TYR A 140 9.31 -0.96 -3.45
CA TYR A 140 9.34 -1.43 -4.85
C TYR A 140 9.72 -0.31 -5.81
N PHE A 141 9.10 0.86 -5.70
CA PHE A 141 9.41 2.01 -6.56
C PHE A 141 10.77 2.62 -6.24
N ALA A 142 11.22 2.56 -4.99
CA ALA A 142 12.56 2.98 -4.59
C ALA A 142 13.67 2.00 -5.02
N GLY A 143 13.32 0.83 -5.54
CA GLY A 143 14.28 -0.21 -5.92
C GLY A 143 14.92 -0.95 -4.72
N ASN A 144 14.43 -0.74 -3.50
CA ASN A 144 14.93 -1.43 -2.30
C ASN A 144 14.57 -2.93 -2.30
N ILE A 145 13.46 -3.29 -2.95
CA ILE A 145 12.95 -4.66 -3.05
C ILE A 145 12.67 -4.96 -4.52
N SER A 146 13.21 -6.07 -5.01
CA SER A 146 12.91 -6.54 -6.36
C SER A 146 11.52 -7.17 -6.42
N ARG A 147 10.80 -6.90 -7.49
CA ARG A 147 9.51 -7.52 -7.75
C ARG A 147 9.71 -8.95 -8.24
N ALA A 148 8.83 -9.86 -7.82
CA ALA A 148 8.88 -11.23 -8.32
C ALA A 148 8.71 -11.26 -9.86
N PRO A 149 9.34 -12.21 -10.57
CA PRO A 149 9.10 -12.40 -11.99
C PRO A 149 7.61 -12.53 -12.32
N GLU A 150 7.19 -12.06 -13.50
CA GLU A 150 5.77 -12.05 -13.88
C GLU A 150 5.06 -13.41 -13.76
N TRP A 151 5.76 -14.49 -14.10
CA TRP A 151 5.20 -15.82 -13.98
C TRP A 151 4.86 -16.19 -12.53
N MET A 152 5.70 -15.78 -11.56
CA MET A 152 5.42 -15.98 -10.13
C MET A 152 4.25 -15.10 -9.65
N GLN A 153 4.14 -13.89 -10.18
CA GLN A 153 3.00 -13.02 -9.88
C GLN A 153 1.69 -13.63 -10.43
N LYS A 154 1.70 -14.13 -11.66
CA LYS A 154 0.54 -14.76 -12.32
C LYS A 154 0.11 -16.07 -11.64
N THR A 155 1.07 -16.85 -11.11
CA THR A 155 0.81 -18.11 -10.41
C THR A 155 0.58 -17.96 -8.91
N ASN A 156 0.53 -16.73 -8.38
CA ASN A 156 0.38 -16.43 -6.96
C ASN A 156 1.55 -16.91 -6.08
N LEU A 157 2.74 -17.11 -6.65
CA LEU A 157 3.96 -17.53 -5.94
C LEU A 157 4.84 -16.36 -5.48
N GLU A 158 4.43 -15.11 -5.70
CA GLU A 158 5.16 -13.91 -5.28
C GLU A 158 5.50 -13.91 -3.79
N TRP A 159 4.64 -14.46 -2.93
CA TRP A 159 4.89 -14.54 -1.50
C TRP A 159 6.12 -15.40 -1.14
N ILE A 160 6.41 -16.45 -1.93
CA ILE A 160 7.63 -17.27 -1.76
C ILE A 160 8.85 -16.44 -2.09
N TYR A 161 8.81 -15.72 -3.22
CA TYR A 161 9.90 -14.85 -3.63
C TYR A 161 10.22 -13.80 -2.56
N ARG A 162 9.19 -13.17 -1.99
CA ARG A 162 9.35 -12.21 -0.90
C ARG A 162 9.86 -12.86 0.39
N LEU A 163 9.43 -14.09 0.69
CA LEU A 163 9.90 -14.83 1.86
C LEU A 163 11.40 -15.12 1.77
N VAL A 164 11.91 -15.42 0.56
CA VAL A 164 13.35 -15.62 0.34
C VAL A 164 14.14 -14.32 0.51
N GLN A 165 13.59 -13.18 0.13
CA GLN A 165 14.25 -11.87 0.29
C GLN A 165 14.29 -11.40 1.75
N ASP A 166 13.26 -11.67 2.55
CA ASP A 166 13.18 -11.25 3.95
C ASP A 166 12.54 -12.33 4.83
N PRO A 167 13.27 -13.44 5.07
CA PRO A 167 12.71 -14.58 5.78
C PRO A 167 12.40 -14.27 7.25
N LYS A 168 13.26 -13.50 7.93
CA LYS A 168 13.11 -13.22 9.36
C LYS A 168 11.82 -12.47 9.68
N ARG A 169 11.47 -11.48 8.87
CA ARG A 169 10.29 -10.66 9.07
C ARG A 169 9.00 -11.32 8.56
N LEU A 170 9.09 -12.02 7.42
CA LEU A 170 7.90 -12.51 6.73
C LEU A 170 7.46 -13.90 7.15
N PHE A 171 8.35 -14.77 7.67
CA PHE A 171 8.00 -16.13 8.07
C PHE A 171 6.91 -16.17 9.15
N SER A 172 7.10 -15.48 10.27
CA SER A 172 6.12 -15.42 11.36
C SER A 172 4.79 -14.82 10.90
N ARG A 173 4.85 -13.76 10.10
CA ARG A 173 3.66 -13.11 9.53
C ARG A 173 2.89 -14.06 8.62
N TYR A 174 3.55 -14.73 7.68
CA TYR A 174 2.89 -15.65 6.75
C TYR A 174 2.35 -16.89 7.45
N TRP A 175 3.06 -17.42 8.43
CA TRP A 175 2.57 -18.53 9.23
C TRP A 175 1.24 -18.20 9.89
N HIS A 176 1.16 -17.07 10.59
CA HIS A 176 -0.07 -16.65 11.28
C HIS A 176 -1.21 -16.26 10.33
N THR A 177 -0.90 -15.54 9.24
CA THR A 177 -1.96 -15.09 8.33
C THR A 177 -2.48 -16.21 7.43
N ASN A 178 -1.60 -17.08 6.92
CA ASN A 178 -2.01 -18.16 6.04
C ASN A 178 -2.79 -19.24 6.79
N THR A 179 -2.36 -19.63 8.01
CA THR A 179 -3.10 -20.60 8.82
C THR A 179 -4.49 -20.09 9.17
N LYS A 180 -4.63 -18.83 9.60
CA LYS A 180 -5.94 -18.22 9.84
C LYS A 180 -6.80 -18.12 8.59
N PHE A 181 -6.20 -17.78 7.46
CA PHE A 181 -6.93 -17.69 6.18
C PHE A 181 -7.43 -19.06 5.73
N ILE A 182 -6.57 -20.08 5.73
CA ILE A 182 -6.93 -21.46 5.35
C ILE A 182 -8.05 -21.97 6.28
N TRP A 183 -7.90 -21.81 7.59
CA TRP A 183 -8.91 -22.19 8.55
C TRP A 183 -10.25 -21.52 8.27
N ASN A 184 -10.27 -20.20 8.10
CA ASN A 184 -11.51 -19.48 7.81
C ASN A 184 -12.13 -19.82 6.45
N ALA A 185 -11.29 -20.04 5.42
CA ALA A 185 -11.75 -20.37 4.09
C ALA A 185 -12.30 -21.81 3.98
N MET A 186 -11.73 -22.75 4.72
CA MET A 186 -12.11 -24.18 4.68
C MET A 186 -13.19 -24.53 5.73
N VAL A 187 -13.12 -23.98 6.95
CA VAL A 187 -13.99 -24.36 8.07
C VAL A 187 -15.19 -23.43 8.21
N ARG A 188 -15.00 -22.10 7.99
CA ARG A 188 -16.09 -21.11 8.03
C ARG A 188 -16.68 -20.78 6.67
N GLY A 189 -16.39 -21.56 5.66
CA GLY A 189 -16.81 -21.36 4.27
C GLY A 189 -18.31 -21.52 4.01
N LYS A 190 -19.15 -21.14 5.03
CA LYS A 190 -20.59 -20.96 4.86
C LYS A 190 -20.93 -19.52 4.60
#